data_87ccb5826eac9f7c572f505e793cc484
#
_entry.id   87ccb5826eac9f7c572f505e793cc484
#
_cell.length_a   1.000
_cell.length_b   1.000
_cell.length_c   1.000
_cell.angle_alpha   90.00
_cell.angle_beta   90.00
_cell.angle_gamma   90.00
#
_symmetry.space_group_name_H-M   'P 1'
#
loop_
_entity.id
_entity.type
_entity.pdbx_description
1 polymer ?
#
loop_
_entity_poly.entity_id
_entity_poly.type
_entity_poly.pdbx_seq_one_letter_code
_entity_poly.pdbx_strand_id
1 'polypeptide(L)'
;MKIDLNLLPVFIAVAEERNFTIAAARLGVTRSAVSQGIRRLEDTFGTMLVMRTTRSVNLTEAGERLRTSLSLPLSSIEAAFEDIASDSTPRGLLRIAVTSIAEEFLSGPLIASFAAANPAVKIDIVVTDEEFDIVAAGYDAGVRLGDVIEKDMIAVPLTEKQREMVVASPSYLTASRAPLHPRELVHHQCIGWRPSPDVAPYRWEFEENGRAFDVAVEPRITTNDLRLMLRLALAGGGITFAPEETFRPYIENGQLVSMLDDFLPHFPGFYLYFPQRRNIAPKLRALIEHVRQWRQPYA
;
A
#
# COMPACT_ATOMS: atom_id res chain seq x y z
N MET A 1 3.18 -34.95 -17.77
CA MET A 1 1.82 -34.43 -17.59
C MET A 1 1.63 -33.32 -18.64
N LYS A 2 0.62 -33.40 -19.49
CA LYS A 2 0.35 -32.38 -20.53
C LYS A 2 -0.82 -31.53 -20.03
N ILE A 3 -0.53 -30.30 -19.59
CA ILE A 3 -1.54 -29.38 -19.08
C ILE A 3 -2.13 -28.61 -20.27
N ASP A 4 -3.46 -28.54 -20.36
CA ASP A 4 -4.15 -27.65 -21.28
C ASP A 4 -4.17 -26.23 -20.70
N LEU A 5 -3.30 -25.35 -21.22
CA LEU A 5 -3.16 -23.99 -20.75
C LEU A 5 -4.43 -23.13 -20.94
N ASN A 6 -5.32 -23.54 -21.84
CA ASN A 6 -6.60 -22.85 -22.04
C ASN A 6 -7.54 -22.98 -20.84
N LEU A 7 -7.27 -23.91 -19.93
CA LEU A 7 -8.04 -24.08 -18.69
C LEU A 7 -7.60 -23.11 -17.57
N LEU A 8 -6.43 -22.50 -17.66
CA LEU A 8 -5.91 -21.60 -16.62
C LEU A 8 -6.76 -20.33 -16.50
N PRO A 9 -7.13 -19.62 -17.59
CA PRO A 9 -8.03 -18.47 -17.48
C PRO A 9 -9.39 -18.83 -16.88
N VAL A 10 -9.90 -20.05 -17.17
CA VAL A 10 -11.15 -20.54 -16.58
C VAL A 10 -11.03 -20.72 -15.07
N PHE A 11 -9.91 -21.28 -14.61
CA PHE A 11 -9.65 -21.44 -13.18
C PHE A 11 -9.51 -20.08 -12.48
N ILE A 12 -8.73 -19.16 -13.05
CA ILE A 12 -8.54 -17.83 -12.47
C ILE A 12 -9.87 -17.07 -12.37
N ALA A 13 -10.70 -17.09 -13.42
CA ALA A 13 -12.00 -16.42 -13.36
C ALA A 13 -12.90 -17.00 -12.25
N VAL A 14 -12.90 -18.32 -12.05
CA VAL A 14 -13.66 -18.95 -10.95
C VAL A 14 -13.07 -18.61 -9.59
N ALA A 15 -11.74 -18.55 -9.49
CA ALA A 15 -11.03 -18.24 -8.26
C ALA A 15 -11.30 -16.81 -7.77
N GLU A 16 -11.36 -15.84 -8.69
CA GLU A 16 -11.62 -14.44 -8.40
C GLU A 16 -13.11 -14.17 -8.14
N GLU A 17 -14.00 -14.65 -9.02
CA GLU A 17 -15.42 -14.37 -8.93
C GLU A 17 -16.12 -15.19 -7.86
N ARG A 18 -15.54 -16.30 -7.43
CA ARG A 18 -16.16 -17.29 -6.52
C ARG A 18 -17.58 -17.68 -6.93
N ASN A 19 -17.84 -17.58 -8.25
CA ASN A 19 -19.15 -17.81 -8.85
C ASN A 19 -19.00 -18.28 -10.30
N PHE A 20 -19.45 -19.49 -10.60
CA PHE A 20 -19.37 -20.08 -11.94
C PHE A 20 -20.16 -19.32 -13.01
N THR A 21 -21.27 -18.69 -12.61
CA THR A 21 -22.12 -17.94 -13.57
C THR A 21 -21.47 -16.61 -13.93
N ILE A 22 -20.91 -15.91 -12.96
CA ILE A 22 -20.21 -14.64 -13.18
C ILE A 22 -18.92 -14.90 -13.96
N ALA A 23 -18.14 -15.94 -13.59
CA ALA A 23 -16.96 -16.35 -14.33
C ALA A 23 -17.27 -16.71 -15.79
N ALA A 24 -18.36 -17.41 -16.04
CA ALA A 24 -18.82 -17.75 -17.40
C ALA A 24 -19.18 -16.49 -18.21
N ALA A 25 -19.93 -15.56 -17.61
CA ALA A 25 -20.26 -14.28 -18.24
C ALA A 25 -19.00 -13.46 -18.58
N ARG A 26 -18.03 -13.39 -17.66
CA ARG A 26 -16.75 -12.71 -17.85
C ARG A 26 -15.94 -13.30 -19.02
N LEU A 27 -15.96 -14.62 -19.17
CA LEU A 27 -15.21 -15.34 -20.20
C LEU A 27 -15.97 -15.45 -21.54
N GLY A 28 -17.23 -15.03 -21.60
CA GLY A 28 -18.05 -15.17 -22.81
C GLY A 28 -18.39 -16.62 -23.14
N VAL A 29 -18.44 -17.52 -22.15
CA VAL A 29 -18.74 -18.97 -22.34
C VAL A 29 -19.91 -19.40 -21.48
N THR A 30 -20.37 -20.66 -21.66
CA THR A 30 -21.44 -21.19 -20.83
C THR A 30 -20.94 -21.62 -19.44
N ARG A 31 -21.82 -21.57 -18.43
CA ARG A 31 -21.52 -22.10 -17.08
C ARG A 31 -21.11 -23.60 -17.13
N SER A 32 -21.70 -24.37 -18.04
CA SER A 32 -21.33 -25.78 -18.24
C SER A 32 -19.89 -25.92 -18.71
N ALA A 33 -19.44 -25.07 -19.65
CA ALA A 33 -18.07 -25.08 -20.16
C ALA A 33 -17.06 -24.73 -19.04
N VAL A 34 -17.36 -23.73 -18.21
CA VAL A 34 -16.54 -23.39 -17.05
C VAL A 34 -16.44 -24.56 -16.07
N SER A 35 -17.58 -25.20 -15.74
CA SER A 35 -17.60 -26.34 -14.84
C SER A 35 -16.82 -27.55 -15.38
N GLN A 36 -16.88 -27.80 -16.68
CA GLN A 36 -16.11 -28.87 -17.34
C GLN A 36 -14.61 -28.52 -17.37
N GLY A 37 -14.28 -27.26 -17.62
CA GLY A 37 -12.89 -26.78 -17.58
C GLY A 37 -12.22 -27.00 -16.22
N ILE A 38 -12.92 -26.65 -15.13
CA ILE A 38 -12.43 -26.90 -13.78
C ILE A 38 -12.22 -28.37 -13.51
N ARG A 39 -13.20 -29.24 -13.86
CA ARG A 39 -13.08 -30.70 -13.68
C ARG A 39 -11.86 -31.26 -14.42
N ARG A 40 -11.67 -30.89 -15.69
CA ARG A 40 -10.49 -31.34 -16.46
C ARG A 40 -9.18 -30.93 -15.83
N LEU A 41 -9.14 -29.74 -15.27
CA LEU A 41 -7.95 -29.25 -14.56
C LEU A 41 -7.71 -30.05 -13.28
N GLU A 42 -8.75 -30.29 -12.48
CA GLU A 42 -8.69 -31.12 -11.27
C GLU A 42 -8.29 -32.56 -11.58
N ASP A 43 -8.84 -33.15 -12.66
CA ASP A 43 -8.48 -34.49 -13.14
C ASP A 43 -7.00 -34.56 -13.57
N THR A 44 -6.48 -33.49 -14.19
CA THR A 44 -5.08 -33.39 -14.61
C THR A 44 -4.12 -33.33 -13.43
N PHE A 45 -4.50 -32.62 -12.36
CA PHE A 45 -3.67 -32.52 -11.13
C PHE A 45 -3.95 -33.63 -10.12
N GLY A 46 -5.01 -34.40 -10.30
CA GLY A 46 -5.45 -35.45 -9.36
C GLY A 46 -5.89 -34.89 -8.00
N THR A 47 -6.28 -33.61 -7.95
CA THR A 47 -6.72 -32.94 -6.72
C THR A 47 -7.82 -31.91 -6.99
N MET A 48 -8.69 -31.72 -6.02
CA MET A 48 -9.71 -30.68 -6.08
C MET A 48 -9.08 -29.30 -5.90
N LEU A 49 -9.42 -28.36 -6.76
CA LEU A 49 -8.98 -26.97 -6.68
C LEU A 49 -10.10 -26.07 -6.16
N VAL A 50 -11.36 -26.48 -6.37
CA VAL A 50 -12.54 -25.69 -6.03
C VAL A 50 -13.51 -26.53 -5.19
N MET A 51 -13.84 -26.03 -4.01
CA MET A 51 -14.93 -26.54 -3.19
C MET A 51 -16.22 -25.84 -3.57
N ARG A 52 -17.27 -26.60 -3.86
CA ARG A 52 -18.58 -26.06 -4.21
C ARG A 52 -19.68 -26.67 -3.37
N THR A 53 -20.55 -25.83 -2.87
CA THR A 53 -21.85 -26.19 -2.31
C THR A 53 -22.95 -25.62 -3.20
N THR A 54 -24.20 -25.88 -2.88
CA THR A 54 -25.35 -25.27 -3.58
C THR A 54 -25.41 -23.74 -3.38
N ARG A 55 -24.66 -23.19 -2.41
CA ARG A 55 -24.72 -21.76 -2.01
C ARG A 55 -23.38 -21.02 -2.12
N SER A 56 -22.26 -21.71 -2.22
CA SER A 56 -20.94 -21.08 -2.20
C SER A 56 -19.91 -21.82 -3.04
N VAL A 57 -18.94 -21.08 -3.52
CA VAL A 57 -17.75 -21.56 -4.23
C VAL A 57 -16.53 -20.99 -3.53
N ASN A 58 -15.62 -21.86 -3.07
CA ASN A 58 -14.36 -21.49 -2.43
C ASN A 58 -13.22 -22.29 -3.05
N LEU A 59 -11.99 -21.78 -2.93
CA LEU A 59 -10.80 -22.53 -3.30
C LEU A 59 -10.42 -23.53 -2.20
N THR A 60 -9.83 -24.64 -2.61
CA THR A 60 -9.09 -25.52 -1.70
C THR A 60 -7.71 -24.91 -1.42
N GLU A 61 -6.96 -25.46 -0.47
CA GLU A 61 -5.55 -25.09 -0.25
C GLU A 61 -4.71 -25.27 -1.54
N ALA A 62 -4.95 -26.36 -2.29
CA ALA A 62 -4.31 -26.58 -3.60
C ALA A 62 -4.72 -25.52 -4.63
N GLY A 63 -6.00 -25.12 -4.61
CA GLY A 63 -6.50 -24.03 -5.45
C GLY A 63 -5.88 -22.68 -5.13
N GLU A 64 -5.73 -22.33 -3.85
CA GLU A 64 -5.07 -21.07 -3.44
C GLU A 64 -3.58 -21.07 -3.82
N ARG A 65 -2.87 -22.18 -3.62
CA ARG A 65 -1.48 -22.31 -4.08
C ARG A 65 -1.36 -22.14 -5.60
N LEU A 66 -2.25 -22.77 -6.37
CA LEU A 66 -2.25 -22.64 -7.82
C LEU A 66 -2.54 -21.19 -8.25
N ARG A 67 -3.55 -20.55 -7.65
CA ARG A 67 -3.89 -19.14 -7.91
C ARG A 67 -2.68 -18.22 -7.68
N THR A 68 -2.03 -18.35 -6.54
CA THR A 68 -0.83 -17.56 -6.18
C THR A 68 0.30 -17.80 -7.18
N SER A 69 0.55 -19.05 -7.56
CA SER A 69 1.61 -19.39 -8.51
C SER A 69 1.34 -18.93 -9.94
N LEU A 70 0.07 -18.75 -10.32
CA LEU A 70 -0.33 -18.33 -11.67
C LEU A 70 -0.44 -16.82 -11.83
N SER A 71 -0.62 -16.07 -10.75
CA SER A 71 -0.85 -14.62 -10.82
C SER A 71 0.26 -13.87 -11.58
N LEU A 72 1.51 -14.15 -11.29
CA LEU A 72 2.68 -13.56 -11.96
C LEU A 72 2.86 -14.03 -13.40
N PRO A 73 2.88 -15.35 -13.71
CA PRO A 73 3.00 -15.81 -15.09
C PRO A 73 1.90 -15.27 -16.01
N LEU A 74 0.66 -15.24 -15.56
CA LEU A 74 -0.45 -14.74 -16.38
C LEU A 74 -0.35 -13.23 -16.62
N SER A 75 -0.04 -12.44 -15.59
CA SER A 75 0.19 -11.00 -15.78
C SER A 75 1.36 -10.72 -16.72
N SER A 76 2.38 -11.57 -16.72
CA SER A 76 3.53 -11.45 -17.64
C SER A 76 3.15 -11.79 -19.08
N ILE A 77 2.29 -12.78 -19.29
CA ILE A 77 1.75 -13.14 -20.60
C ILE A 77 0.85 -12.02 -21.13
N GLU A 78 -0.05 -11.47 -20.30
CA GLU A 78 -0.91 -10.36 -20.66
C GLU A 78 -0.08 -9.12 -21.04
N ALA A 79 0.94 -8.79 -20.24
CA ALA A 79 1.86 -7.69 -20.55
C ALA A 79 2.62 -7.92 -21.86
N ALA A 80 3.01 -9.16 -22.18
CA ALA A 80 3.68 -9.49 -23.44
C ALA A 80 2.73 -9.33 -24.65
N PHE A 81 1.48 -9.71 -24.52
CA PHE A 81 0.46 -9.49 -25.56
C PHE A 81 0.14 -8.01 -25.75
N GLU A 82 0.07 -7.23 -24.65
CA GLU A 82 -0.11 -5.79 -24.71
C GLU A 82 1.07 -5.08 -25.41
N ASP A 83 2.29 -5.56 -25.19
CA ASP A 83 3.51 -5.01 -25.82
C ASP A 83 3.54 -5.31 -27.34
N ILE A 84 3.11 -6.49 -27.74
CA ILE A 84 3.02 -6.91 -29.17
C ILE A 84 1.89 -6.20 -29.90
N ALA A 85 0.80 -5.88 -29.21
CA ALA A 85 -0.35 -5.17 -29.79
C ALA A 85 -0.05 -3.70 -30.17
N SER A 86 1.20 -3.24 -29.99
CA SER A 86 1.74 -1.90 -30.36
C SER A 86 0.86 -0.69 -30.03
N ASP A 87 -0.09 -0.85 -29.14
CA ASP A 87 -0.89 0.24 -28.63
C ASP A 87 -0.29 0.61 -27.25
N SER A 88 0.61 1.61 -27.27
CA SER A 88 1.26 2.15 -26.05
C SER A 88 0.27 2.88 -25.12
N THR A 89 -1.01 2.82 -25.41
CA THR A 89 -2.06 3.49 -24.64
C THR A 89 -2.23 2.81 -23.28
N PRO A 90 -2.05 3.55 -22.18
CA PRO A 90 -2.25 3.02 -20.83
C PRO A 90 -3.69 2.53 -20.65
N ARG A 91 -3.88 1.26 -20.24
CA ARG A 91 -5.20 0.66 -20.03
C ARG A 91 -5.15 -0.50 -19.02
N GLY A 92 -6.31 -0.91 -18.53
CA GLY A 92 -6.46 -2.02 -17.61
C GLY A 92 -6.46 -1.61 -16.14
N LEU A 93 -6.32 -2.58 -15.21
CA LEU A 93 -6.36 -2.35 -13.77
C LEU A 93 -4.94 -2.10 -13.23
N LEU A 94 -4.73 -0.93 -12.63
CA LEU A 94 -3.51 -0.53 -11.93
C LEU A 94 -3.75 -0.67 -10.43
N ARG A 95 -3.03 -1.62 -9.79
CA ARG A 95 -3.14 -1.89 -8.35
C ARG A 95 -1.93 -1.33 -7.62
N ILE A 96 -2.19 -0.54 -6.58
CA ILE A 96 -1.16 0.13 -5.78
C ILE A 96 -1.41 -0.20 -4.30
N ALA A 97 -0.39 -0.75 -3.62
CA ALA A 97 -0.40 -0.88 -2.18
C ALA A 97 0.28 0.35 -1.56
N VAL A 98 -0.31 0.92 -0.51
CA VAL A 98 0.25 2.08 0.17
C VAL A 98 0.20 1.87 1.68
N THR A 99 1.29 2.20 2.39
CA THR A 99 1.27 2.16 3.84
C THR A 99 0.44 3.31 4.42
N SER A 100 -0.14 3.13 5.61
CA SER A 100 -1.00 4.14 6.23
C SER A 100 -0.30 5.50 6.41
N ILE A 101 1.01 5.47 6.69
CA ILE A 101 1.84 6.68 6.82
C ILE A 101 2.18 7.34 5.48
N ALA A 102 2.09 6.61 4.37
CA ALA A 102 2.39 7.09 3.03
C ALA A 102 1.13 7.52 2.25
N GLU A 103 -0.06 7.17 2.72
CA GLU A 103 -1.33 7.42 2.01
C GLU A 103 -1.53 8.91 1.69
N GLU A 104 -1.24 9.78 2.62
CA GLU A 104 -1.38 11.22 2.46
C GLU A 104 -0.51 11.78 1.32
N PHE A 105 0.67 11.19 1.11
CA PHE A 105 1.62 11.59 0.07
C PHE A 105 1.27 11.06 -1.32
N LEU A 106 0.40 10.05 -1.42
CA LEU A 106 -0.23 9.64 -2.67
C LEU A 106 -1.43 10.55 -2.96
N SER A 107 -1.19 11.84 -3.01
CA SER A 107 -2.20 12.90 -2.91
C SER A 107 -3.42 12.73 -3.83
N GLY A 108 -4.59 13.14 -3.34
CA GLY A 108 -5.83 13.13 -4.11
C GLY A 108 -5.70 13.84 -5.48
N PRO A 109 -5.12 15.07 -5.55
CA PRO A 109 -4.88 15.76 -6.82
C PRO A 109 -3.96 15.01 -7.78
N LEU A 110 -2.90 14.35 -7.31
CA LEU A 110 -2.01 13.53 -8.14
C LEU A 110 -2.78 12.39 -8.81
N ILE A 111 -3.52 11.62 -8.01
CA ILE A 111 -4.28 10.47 -8.53
C ILE A 111 -5.45 10.92 -9.42
N ALA A 112 -6.14 12.00 -9.05
CA ALA A 112 -7.25 12.53 -9.85
C ALA A 112 -6.77 13.02 -11.22
N SER A 113 -5.64 13.73 -11.29
CA SER A 113 -5.06 14.18 -12.55
C SER A 113 -4.53 13.02 -13.41
N PHE A 114 -3.94 12.01 -12.79
CA PHE A 114 -3.54 10.79 -13.48
C PHE A 114 -4.75 10.05 -14.10
N ALA A 115 -5.82 9.87 -13.32
CA ALA A 115 -7.05 9.23 -13.80
C ALA A 115 -7.69 9.98 -14.95
N ALA A 116 -7.73 11.32 -14.88
CA ALA A 116 -8.25 12.16 -15.96
C ALA A 116 -7.42 12.06 -17.25
N ALA A 117 -6.08 11.96 -17.12
CA ALA A 117 -5.18 11.81 -18.26
C ALA A 117 -5.21 10.40 -18.87
N ASN A 118 -5.66 9.38 -18.12
CA ASN A 118 -5.64 7.98 -18.53
C ASN A 118 -7.01 7.29 -18.31
N PRO A 119 -8.06 7.67 -19.04
CA PRO A 119 -9.44 7.23 -18.77
C PRO A 119 -9.67 5.72 -18.99
N ALA A 120 -8.78 5.03 -19.70
CA ALA A 120 -8.82 3.58 -19.88
C ALA A 120 -8.14 2.78 -18.75
N VAL A 121 -7.49 3.46 -17.78
CA VAL A 121 -6.88 2.86 -16.60
C VAL A 121 -7.87 2.89 -15.45
N LYS A 122 -8.16 1.71 -14.88
CA LYS A 122 -8.86 1.59 -13.60
C LYS A 122 -7.81 1.55 -12.49
N ILE A 123 -8.00 2.33 -11.43
CA ILE A 123 -7.06 2.45 -10.34
C ILE A 123 -7.65 1.77 -9.10
N ASP A 124 -6.89 0.88 -8.47
CA ASP A 124 -7.23 0.18 -7.24
C ASP A 124 -6.11 0.45 -6.22
N ILE A 125 -6.42 1.21 -5.16
CA ILE A 125 -5.47 1.60 -4.12
C ILE A 125 -5.90 0.95 -2.82
N VAL A 126 -4.99 0.17 -2.24
CA VAL A 126 -5.21 -0.50 -0.95
C VAL A 126 -4.25 0.06 0.08
N VAL A 127 -4.81 0.58 1.18
CA VAL A 127 -4.01 1.02 2.33
C VAL A 127 -3.79 -0.17 3.24
N THR A 128 -2.52 -0.55 3.44
CA THR A 128 -2.14 -1.67 4.29
C THR A 128 -0.72 -1.51 4.83
N ASP A 129 -0.54 -1.83 6.11
CA ASP A 129 0.75 -1.84 6.77
C ASP A 129 1.32 -3.25 6.93
N GLU A 130 0.63 -4.25 6.39
CA GLU A 130 1.14 -5.61 6.38
C GLU A 130 2.39 -5.72 5.50
N GLU A 131 3.39 -6.44 5.99
CA GLU A 131 4.56 -6.81 5.20
C GLU A 131 4.21 -7.99 4.29
N PHE A 132 4.26 -7.77 3.00
CA PHE A 132 4.04 -8.80 1.98
C PHE A 132 4.79 -8.49 0.69
N ASP A 133 5.05 -9.52 -0.08
CA ASP A 133 5.56 -9.37 -1.42
C ASP A 133 4.47 -8.80 -2.33
N ILE A 134 4.62 -7.52 -2.75
CA ILE A 134 3.65 -6.83 -3.60
C ILE A 134 3.43 -7.55 -4.94
N VAL A 135 4.45 -8.25 -5.42
CA VAL A 135 4.41 -8.99 -6.68
C VAL A 135 3.57 -10.25 -6.52
N ALA A 136 3.83 -11.04 -5.47
CA ALA A 136 3.06 -12.25 -5.17
C ALA A 136 1.59 -11.92 -4.86
N ALA A 137 1.33 -10.76 -4.25
CA ALA A 137 -0.02 -10.27 -3.96
C ALA A 137 -0.73 -9.64 -5.16
N GLY A 138 -0.05 -9.49 -6.31
CA GLY A 138 -0.64 -9.00 -7.56
C GLY A 138 -0.79 -7.49 -7.66
N TYR A 139 0.03 -6.72 -6.92
CA TYR A 139 0.12 -5.28 -7.09
C TYR A 139 1.12 -4.91 -8.19
N ASP A 140 0.85 -3.81 -8.88
CA ASP A 140 1.74 -3.26 -9.91
C ASP A 140 2.86 -2.41 -9.28
N ALA A 141 2.54 -1.71 -8.18
CA ALA A 141 3.45 -0.84 -7.45
C ALA A 141 3.05 -0.74 -5.97
N GLY A 142 3.95 -0.22 -5.16
CA GLY A 142 3.68 0.17 -3.78
C GLY A 142 4.19 1.57 -3.47
N VAL A 143 3.72 2.15 -2.36
CA VAL A 143 4.22 3.42 -1.82
C VAL A 143 4.60 3.23 -0.35
N ARG A 144 5.85 3.53 -0.01
CA ARG A 144 6.40 3.44 1.35
C ARG A 144 7.64 4.32 1.54
N LEU A 145 8.16 4.35 2.75
CA LEU A 145 9.44 5.00 3.07
C LEU A 145 10.59 4.43 2.23
N GLY A 146 11.50 5.29 1.80
CA GLY A 146 12.62 4.90 0.95
C GLY A 146 13.56 3.89 1.59
N ASP A 147 13.79 3.99 2.89
CA ASP A 147 14.75 3.17 3.62
C ASP A 147 14.33 1.70 3.79
N VAL A 148 13.04 1.41 3.60
CA VAL A 148 12.49 0.04 3.73
C VAL A 148 12.23 -0.63 2.38
N ILE A 149 12.67 -0.02 1.27
CA ILE A 149 12.51 -0.59 -0.08
C ILE A 149 13.64 -1.58 -0.35
N GLU A 150 13.27 -2.78 -0.79
CA GLU A 150 14.20 -3.85 -1.12
C GLU A 150 15.09 -3.48 -2.33
N LYS A 151 16.33 -3.99 -2.34
CA LYS A 151 17.37 -3.61 -3.34
C LYS A 151 17.07 -4.05 -4.77
N ASP A 152 16.19 -5.02 -4.97
CA ASP A 152 15.75 -5.53 -6.27
C ASP A 152 14.52 -4.79 -6.82
N MET A 153 14.04 -3.77 -6.10
CA MET A 153 12.97 -2.89 -6.52
C MET A 153 13.52 -1.59 -7.13
N ILE A 154 12.76 -1.02 -8.05
CA ILE A 154 12.99 0.34 -8.55
C ILE A 154 12.16 1.28 -7.69
N ALA A 155 12.79 2.33 -7.19
CA ALA A 155 12.16 3.36 -6.38
C ALA A 155 12.16 4.71 -7.13
N VAL A 156 10.99 5.33 -7.22
CA VAL A 156 10.80 6.67 -7.78
C VAL A 156 10.34 7.59 -6.65
N PRO A 157 11.07 8.66 -6.32
CA PRO A 157 10.68 9.55 -5.24
C PRO A 157 9.29 10.12 -5.50
N LEU A 158 8.43 10.11 -4.50
CA LEU A 158 7.11 10.72 -4.49
C LEU A 158 7.14 12.07 -3.78
N THR A 159 7.95 12.19 -2.72
CA THR A 159 8.17 13.41 -1.97
C THR A 159 9.63 13.84 -1.98
N GLU A 160 9.90 15.05 -1.56
CA GLU A 160 11.22 15.49 -1.10
C GLU A 160 11.54 14.86 0.26
N LYS A 161 12.71 15.21 0.82
CA LYS A 161 13.04 14.86 2.22
C LYS A 161 11.93 15.35 3.14
N GLN A 162 11.52 14.50 4.03
CA GLN A 162 10.48 14.77 5.01
C GLN A 162 11.10 14.89 6.41
N ARG A 163 10.35 15.45 7.34
CA ARG A 163 10.68 15.54 8.75
C ARG A 163 9.51 15.02 9.57
N GLU A 164 9.81 14.33 10.64
CA GLU A 164 8.81 14.00 11.65
C GLU A 164 8.54 15.21 12.54
N MET A 165 7.38 15.22 13.17
CA MET A 165 7.03 16.19 14.21
C MET A 165 6.46 15.51 15.43
N VAL A 166 6.76 16.11 16.58
CA VAL A 166 6.15 15.79 17.87
C VAL A 166 5.15 16.88 18.20
N VAL A 167 3.88 16.53 18.39
CA VAL A 167 2.81 17.51 18.61
C VAL A 167 1.88 17.11 19.75
N ALA A 168 1.26 18.11 20.36
CA ALA A 168 0.12 17.96 21.27
C ALA A 168 -0.82 19.15 21.15
N SER A 169 -2.06 19.02 21.62
CA SER A 169 -2.97 20.16 21.70
C SER A 169 -2.60 21.11 22.85
N PRO A 170 -2.94 22.41 22.77
CA PRO A 170 -2.78 23.35 23.88
C PRO A 170 -3.48 22.89 25.16
N SER A 171 -4.61 22.20 25.05
CA SER A 171 -5.36 21.67 26.21
C SER A 171 -4.55 20.62 26.97
N TYR A 172 -3.87 19.72 26.27
CA TYR A 172 -2.97 18.76 26.90
C TYR A 172 -1.80 19.45 27.61
N LEU A 173 -1.17 20.44 26.95
CA LEU A 173 -0.02 21.17 27.49
C LEU A 173 -0.36 22.10 28.67
N THR A 174 -1.64 22.47 28.83
CA THR A 174 -2.11 23.18 30.01
C THR A 174 -2.14 22.25 31.24
N ALA A 175 -2.44 20.98 31.04
CA ALA A 175 -2.49 19.98 32.10
C ALA A 175 -1.12 19.31 32.38
N SER A 176 -0.26 19.28 31.37
CA SER A 176 1.06 18.62 31.43
C SER A 176 2.11 19.53 30.80
N ARG A 177 3.17 19.86 31.54
CA ARG A 177 4.27 20.69 31.01
C ARG A 177 4.85 20.03 29.75
N ALA A 178 5.15 20.84 28.72
CA ALA A 178 5.82 20.33 27.52
C ALA A 178 7.19 19.71 27.85
N PRO A 179 7.54 18.54 27.25
CA PRO A 179 8.87 17.97 27.40
C PRO A 179 9.92 18.88 26.75
N LEU A 180 11.06 19.04 27.43
CA LEU A 180 12.19 19.82 26.92
C LEU A 180 13.25 18.94 26.24
N HIS A 181 13.19 17.63 26.45
CA HIS A 181 14.08 16.66 25.84
C HIS A 181 13.30 15.40 25.47
N PRO A 182 13.61 14.72 24.34
CA PRO A 182 12.90 13.52 23.90
C PRO A 182 12.79 12.41 24.95
N ARG A 183 13.79 12.24 25.80
CA ARG A 183 13.79 11.22 26.87
C ARG A 183 12.71 11.46 27.94
N GLU A 184 12.18 12.67 28.04
CA GLU A 184 11.08 12.99 28.98
C GLU A 184 9.74 12.43 28.50
N LEU A 185 9.61 12.07 27.21
CA LEU A 185 8.40 11.50 26.62
C LEU A 185 7.92 10.23 27.34
N VAL A 186 8.80 9.48 27.99
CA VAL A 186 8.45 8.30 28.80
C VAL A 186 7.55 8.64 29.99
N HIS A 187 7.50 9.92 30.38
CA HIS A 187 6.67 10.42 31.48
C HIS A 187 5.37 11.06 31.01
N HIS A 188 5.14 11.09 29.69
CA HIS A 188 3.96 11.69 29.08
C HIS A 188 2.97 10.63 28.58
N GLN A 189 1.69 11.06 28.44
CA GLN A 189 0.73 10.26 27.69
C GLN A 189 1.05 10.40 26.21
N CYS A 190 1.46 9.30 25.59
CA CYS A 190 1.75 9.24 24.17
C CYS A 190 0.68 8.46 23.41
N ILE A 191 0.47 8.84 22.16
CA ILE A 191 -0.36 8.14 21.18
C ILE A 191 0.61 7.55 20.17
N GLY A 192 0.69 6.21 20.13
CA GLY A 192 1.67 5.50 19.33
C GLY A 192 1.09 4.91 18.05
N TRP A 193 1.96 4.69 17.09
CA TRP A 193 1.67 3.96 15.88
C TRP A 193 2.28 2.56 15.92
N ARG A 194 1.57 1.57 15.33
CA ARG A 194 2.07 0.23 15.02
C ARG A 194 1.33 -0.34 13.82
N PRO A 195 1.98 -1.15 12.96
CA PRO A 195 1.36 -1.70 11.76
C PRO A 195 0.29 -2.75 12.07
N SER A 196 0.49 -3.55 13.12
CA SER A 196 -0.44 -4.62 13.54
C SER A 196 -0.35 -4.89 15.04
N PRO A 197 -1.32 -5.59 15.64
CA PRO A 197 -1.32 -5.92 17.08
C PRO A 197 -0.11 -6.74 17.53
N ASP A 198 0.48 -7.53 16.65
CA ASP A 198 1.60 -8.43 16.96
C ASP A 198 2.98 -7.74 16.88
N VAL A 199 3.01 -6.46 16.44
CA VAL A 199 4.22 -5.66 16.32
C VAL A 199 4.26 -4.62 17.43
N ALA A 200 5.45 -4.44 18.03
CA ALA A 200 5.66 -3.40 19.03
C ALA A 200 5.38 -2.00 18.46
N PRO A 201 4.90 -1.05 19.29
CA PRO A 201 4.76 0.33 18.85
C PRO A 201 6.08 0.90 18.30
N TYR A 202 5.97 1.72 17.26
CA TYR A 202 7.10 2.39 16.65
C TYR A 202 7.87 3.21 17.69
N ARG A 203 9.19 3.05 17.70
CA ARG A 203 10.10 3.81 18.58
C ARG A 203 10.37 5.15 17.90
N TRP A 204 10.18 6.24 18.62
CA TRP A 204 10.31 7.57 18.05
C TRP A 204 11.79 7.93 17.88
N GLU A 205 12.18 8.31 16.69
CA GLU A 205 13.56 8.55 16.29
C GLU A 205 13.92 10.03 16.44
N PHE A 206 15.09 10.28 17.03
CA PHE A 206 15.61 11.60 17.31
C PHE A 206 17.11 11.67 17.00
N GLU A 207 17.62 12.90 16.89
CA GLU A 207 19.04 13.17 16.73
C GLU A 207 19.47 14.26 17.71
N GLU A 208 20.61 14.07 18.36
CA GLU A 208 21.24 15.08 19.23
C GLU A 208 22.74 15.17 18.92
N ASN A 209 23.23 16.35 18.58
CA ASN A 209 24.62 16.59 18.23
C ASN A 209 25.18 15.64 17.15
N GLY A 210 24.37 15.34 16.11
CA GLY A 210 24.71 14.43 15.01
C GLY A 210 24.70 12.95 15.40
N ARG A 211 24.11 12.59 16.55
CA ARG A 211 23.96 11.20 17.00
C ARG A 211 22.49 10.83 17.05
N ALA A 212 22.13 9.87 16.23
CA ALA A 212 20.78 9.31 16.24
C ALA A 212 20.54 8.48 17.51
N PHE A 213 19.36 8.59 18.06
CA PHE A 213 18.85 7.75 19.13
C PHE A 213 17.33 7.61 19.01
N ASP A 214 16.77 6.63 19.68
CA ASP A 214 15.33 6.42 19.68
C ASP A 214 14.78 6.38 21.11
N VAL A 215 13.52 6.73 21.26
CA VAL A 215 12.79 6.69 22.53
C VAL A 215 11.64 5.69 22.40
N ALA A 216 11.67 4.66 23.24
CA ALA A 216 10.55 3.76 23.41
C ALA A 216 9.52 4.44 24.33
N VAL A 217 8.54 5.10 23.74
CA VAL A 217 7.37 5.56 24.48
C VAL A 217 6.48 4.35 24.81
N GLU A 218 5.79 4.38 25.94
CA GLU A 218 4.75 3.41 26.30
C GLU A 218 3.38 4.03 26.01
N PRO A 219 2.86 3.93 24.77
CA PRO A 219 1.64 4.64 24.42
C PRO A 219 0.44 3.98 25.09
N ARG A 220 -0.40 4.80 25.72
CA ARG A 220 -1.68 4.36 26.27
C ARG A 220 -2.70 4.01 25.19
N ILE A 221 -2.58 4.64 24.01
CA ILE A 221 -3.41 4.41 22.82
C ILE A 221 -2.47 4.12 21.67
N THR A 222 -2.73 3.03 20.97
CA THR A 222 -1.94 2.62 19.79
C THR A 222 -2.89 2.32 18.64
N THR A 223 -2.52 2.78 17.44
CA THR A 223 -3.29 2.55 16.22
C THR A 223 -2.34 2.54 15.01
N ASN A 224 -2.80 2.04 13.88
CA ASN A 224 -2.15 2.20 12.57
C ASN A 224 -2.81 3.27 11.69
N ASP A 225 -3.75 4.03 12.22
CA ASP A 225 -4.46 5.09 11.51
C ASP A 225 -3.96 6.47 11.96
N LEU A 226 -3.17 7.15 11.12
CA LEU A 226 -2.65 8.50 11.39
C LEU A 226 -3.76 9.53 11.60
N ARG A 227 -4.88 9.39 10.91
CA ARG A 227 -6.03 10.30 11.08
C ARG A 227 -6.68 10.13 12.46
N LEU A 228 -6.66 8.90 13.00
CA LEU A 228 -7.10 8.69 14.37
C LEU A 228 -6.10 9.28 15.37
N MET A 229 -4.79 9.10 15.15
CA MET A 229 -3.75 9.71 15.99
C MET A 229 -3.91 11.24 16.03
N LEU A 230 -4.10 11.86 14.87
CA LEU A 230 -4.36 13.31 14.76
C LEU A 230 -5.60 13.72 15.56
N ARG A 231 -6.75 13.04 15.37
CA ARG A 231 -7.99 13.34 16.11
C ARG A 231 -7.83 13.20 17.63
N LEU A 232 -7.08 12.18 18.06
CA LEU A 232 -6.79 11.97 19.48
C LEU A 232 -5.89 13.08 20.04
N ALA A 233 -4.87 13.52 19.31
CA ALA A 233 -4.02 14.64 19.71
C ALA A 233 -4.82 15.95 19.83
N LEU A 234 -5.66 16.26 18.84
CA LEU A 234 -6.56 17.44 18.85
C LEU A 234 -7.54 17.41 20.03
N ALA A 235 -8.00 16.23 20.43
CA ALA A 235 -8.89 16.03 21.59
C ALA A 235 -8.17 16.08 22.95
N GLY A 236 -6.85 16.33 22.98
CA GLY A 236 -6.09 16.37 24.24
C GLY A 236 -5.67 15.01 24.77
N GLY A 237 -5.71 13.97 23.93
CA GLY A 237 -5.42 12.58 24.32
C GLY A 237 -3.93 12.29 24.61
N GLY A 238 -3.03 13.21 24.27
CA GLY A 238 -1.59 13.05 24.52
C GLY A 238 -0.72 13.65 23.43
N ILE A 239 0.58 13.33 23.51
CA ILE A 239 1.60 13.69 22.53
C ILE A 239 1.62 12.62 21.42
N THR A 240 1.78 13.03 20.17
CA THR A 240 1.94 12.10 19.04
C THR A 240 3.10 12.51 18.14
N PHE A 241 3.50 11.57 17.25
CA PHE A 241 4.65 11.67 16.39
C PHE A 241 4.26 11.12 15.00
N ALA A 242 4.45 11.93 13.97
CA ALA A 242 4.16 11.56 12.58
C ALA A 242 4.81 12.58 11.61
N PRO A 243 4.76 12.35 10.29
CA PRO A 243 5.26 13.31 9.31
C PRO A 243 4.66 14.71 9.46
N GLU A 244 5.50 15.72 9.29
CA GLU A 244 5.14 17.14 9.44
C GLU A 244 3.90 17.54 8.66
N GLU A 245 3.74 17.03 7.44
CA GLU A 245 2.61 17.37 6.56
C GLU A 245 1.25 17.03 7.20
N THR A 246 1.18 15.94 7.96
CA THR A 246 -0.03 15.53 8.69
C THR A 246 -0.50 16.58 9.70
N PHE A 247 0.43 17.32 10.30
CA PHE A 247 0.13 18.25 11.40
C PHE A 247 0.16 19.71 10.99
N ARG A 248 0.80 20.09 9.89
CA ARG A 248 1.04 21.48 9.47
C ARG A 248 -0.22 22.35 9.49
N PRO A 249 -1.38 21.96 8.91
CA PRO A 249 -2.57 22.81 8.94
C PRO A 249 -3.09 23.10 10.35
N TYR A 250 -2.88 22.15 11.27
CA TYR A 250 -3.35 22.25 12.66
C TYR A 250 -2.38 23.06 13.55
N ILE A 251 -1.11 23.11 13.18
CA ILE A 251 -0.11 23.97 13.82
C ILE A 251 -0.35 25.42 13.38
N GLU A 252 -0.53 25.65 12.09
CA GLU A 252 -0.75 26.98 11.52
C GLU A 252 -2.02 27.66 12.08
N ASN A 253 -3.06 26.88 12.40
CA ASN A 253 -4.28 27.41 12.99
C ASN A 253 -4.31 27.34 14.54
N GLY A 254 -3.20 26.93 15.18
CA GLY A 254 -3.04 26.91 16.63
C GLY A 254 -3.77 25.78 17.39
N GLN A 255 -4.29 24.77 16.67
CA GLN A 255 -4.94 23.61 17.28
C GLN A 255 -3.95 22.59 17.82
N LEU A 256 -2.75 22.56 17.26
CA LEU A 256 -1.61 21.77 17.74
C LEU A 256 -0.39 22.67 17.96
N VAL A 257 0.48 22.25 18.86
CA VAL A 257 1.79 22.88 19.15
C VAL A 257 2.86 21.85 18.90
N SER A 258 3.87 22.20 18.10
CA SER A 258 5.09 21.41 17.93
C SER A 258 6.02 21.54 19.12
N MET A 259 6.81 20.51 19.35
CA MET A 259 7.82 20.48 20.40
C MET A 259 8.99 19.60 19.99
N LEU A 260 10.13 19.78 20.63
CA LEU A 260 11.35 19.00 20.39
C LEU A 260 11.93 19.14 18.96
N ASP A 261 11.60 20.22 18.27
CA ASP A 261 11.95 20.43 16.85
C ASP A 261 13.45 20.34 16.59
N ASP A 262 14.31 20.75 17.55
CA ASP A 262 15.77 20.68 17.42
C ASP A 262 16.33 19.25 17.43
N PHE A 263 15.53 18.29 17.80
CA PHE A 263 15.91 16.87 17.88
C PHE A 263 15.40 16.02 16.72
N LEU A 264 14.64 16.60 15.80
CA LEU A 264 13.93 15.84 14.75
C LEU A 264 14.77 15.75 13.46
N PRO A 265 15.27 14.56 13.10
CA PRO A 265 16.03 14.37 11.88
C PRO A 265 15.13 14.43 10.64
N HIS A 266 15.77 14.67 9.49
CA HIS A 266 15.11 14.47 8.19
C HIS A 266 15.30 13.03 7.72
N PHE A 267 14.29 12.50 7.05
CA PHE A 267 14.35 11.20 6.39
C PHE A 267 14.11 11.34 4.87
N PRO A 268 14.49 10.33 4.05
CA PRO A 268 14.46 10.41 2.59
C PRO A 268 13.09 10.71 1.98
N GLY A 269 12.01 10.45 2.72
CA GLY A 269 10.63 10.63 2.26
C GLY A 269 10.05 9.35 1.66
N PHE A 270 8.97 9.52 0.90
CA PHE A 270 8.17 8.42 0.36
C PHE A 270 8.46 8.20 -1.12
N TYR A 271 8.38 6.94 -1.53
CA TYR A 271 8.71 6.50 -2.88
C TYR A 271 7.62 5.60 -3.44
N LEU A 272 7.31 5.78 -4.70
CA LEU A 272 6.64 4.79 -5.50
C LEU A 272 7.68 3.71 -5.86
N TYR A 273 7.44 2.45 -5.49
CA TYR A 273 8.35 1.35 -5.77
C TYR A 273 7.65 0.22 -6.52
N PHE A 274 8.40 -0.48 -7.35
CA PHE A 274 7.91 -1.56 -8.18
C PHE A 274 9.06 -2.50 -8.55
N PRO A 275 8.77 -3.76 -8.90
CA PRO A 275 9.81 -4.73 -9.24
C PRO A 275 10.58 -4.32 -10.50
N GLN A 276 11.88 -4.57 -10.48
CA GLN A 276 12.72 -4.38 -11.66
C GLN A 276 12.33 -5.40 -12.73
N ARG A 277 11.66 -4.95 -13.77
CA ARG A 277 11.24 -5.78 -14.92
C ARG A 277 11.81 -5.20 -16.21
N ARG A 278 12.13 -6.08 -17.16
CA ARG A 278 12.62 -5.68 -18.48
C ARG A 278 11.57 -4.86 -19.25
N ASN A 279 10.28 -5.19 -19.06
CA ASN A 279 9.14 -4.50 -19.66
C ASN A 279 8.17 -4.07 -18.57
N ILE A 280 8.02 -2.78 -18.40
CA ILE A 280 7.04 -2.17 -17.49
C ILE A 280 5.74 -1.99 -18.26
N ALA A 281 4.63 -2.46 -17.69
CA ALA A 281 3.30 -2.31 -18.31
C ALA A 281 2.99 -0.83 -18.61
N PRO A 282 2.35 -0.50 -19.76
CA PRO A 282 2.07 0.88 -20.16
C PRO A 282 1.36 1.72 -19.08
N LYS A 283 0.41 1.12 -18.35
CA LYS A 283 -0.32 1.76 -17.25
C LYS A 283 0.60 2.21 -16.10
N LEU A 284 1.58 1.36 -15.72
CA LEU A 284 2.55 1.69 -14.68
C LEU A 284 3.60 2.68 -15.17
N ARG A 285 4.06 2.58 -16.42
CA ARG A 285 4.94 3.55 -17.05
C ARG A 285 4.31 4.94 -17.05
N ALA A 286 3.04 5.05 -17.45
CA ALA A 286 2.30 6.29 -17.41
C ALA A 286 2.21 6.88 -16.00
N LEU A 287 1.96 6.06 -14.96
CA LEU A 287 1.97 6.53 -13.58
C LEU A 287 3.34 7.06 -13.17
N ILE A 288 4.42 6.34 -13.49
CA ILE A 288 5.79 6.77 -13.18
C ILE A 288 6.12 8.12 -13.82
N GLU A 289 5.76 8.30 -15.09
CA GLU A 289 5.96 9.56 -15.82
C GLU A 289 5.13 10.67 -15.20
N HIS A 290 3.87 10.40 -14.85
CA HIS A 290 2.99 11.36 -14.20
C HIS A 290 3.51 11.80 -12.84
N VAL A 291 3.99 10.88 -12.01
CA VAL A 291 4.63 11.18 -10.71
C VAL A 291 5.87 12.06 -10.89
N ARG A 292 6.71 11.76 -11.89
CA ARG A 292 7.91 12.57 -12.18
C ARG A 292 7.56 14.00 -12.60
N GLN A 293 6.52 14.16 -13.44
CA GLN A 293 6.03 15.48 -13.87
C GLN A 293 5.41 16.25 -12.71
N TRP A 294 4.63 15.57 -11.87
CA TRP A 294 4.00 16.16 -10.69
C TRP A 294 5.01 16.78 -9.71
N ARG A 295 6.17 16.14 -9.57
CA ARG A 295 7.24 16.63 -8.70
C ARG A 295 8.06 17.79 -9.28
N GLN A 296 7.98 18.07 -10.57
CA GLN A 296 8.66 19.22 -11.13
C GLN A 296 7.90 20.46 -10.66
N PRO A 297 8.54 21.40 -9.89
CA PRO A 297 7.91 22.67 -9.60
C PRO A 297 7.59 23.35 -10.92
N TYR A 298 6.42 23.96 -10.98
CA TYR A 298 6.05 24.78 -12.13
C TYR A 298 7.18 25.79 -12.39
N ALA A 299 7.88 25.60 -13.53
CA ALA A 299 8.92 26.49 -14.00
C ALA A 299 8.32 27.82 -14.51
#